data_fa3f495cd45294e831daebba44c8f8f5
#
_entry.id   fa3f495cd45294e831daebba44c8f8f5
#
_cell.length_a   1.000
_cell.length_b   1.000
_cell.length_c   1.000
_cell.angle_alpha   90.00
_cell.angle_beta   90.00
_cell.angle_gamma   90.00
#
_symmetry.space_group_name_H-M   'P 1'
#
loop_
_entity.id
_entity.type
_entity.pdbx_description
1 polymer ?
#
loop_
_entity_poly.entity_id
_entity_poly.type
_entity_poly.pdbx_seq_one_letter_code
_entity_poly.pdbx_strand_id
1 'polypeptide(L)'
;MSLDPEDYKEPRCPSCTDFYYPDENANVSFIPVDRVVDRLDTLLSHNDMPAARRHLEYWLSEARMGGDKRGELAVLNELMGLYRKMGLKDKAFESAEKADELVKALSLGGSITAATVCLNAATVCEAFDRPREALERYSEAKSIYEDFLPPGDSRLGGLYNNMALACVSLKEY
;
A
#
# COMPACT_ATOMS: atom_id res chain seq x y z
N MET A 1 11.00 -14.88 -23.14
CA MET A 1 9.62 -14.70 -23.63
C MET A 1 9.18 -13.30 -23.20
N SER A 2 9.04 -12.39 -24.15
CA SER A 2 8.46 -11.07 -23.90
C SER A 2 6.96 -11.29 -23.71
N LEU A 3 6.41 -10.94 -22.54
CA LEU A 3 4.97 -10.96 -22.32
C LEU A 3 4.37 -9.80 -23.12
N ASP A 4 3.35 -10.06 -23.93
CA ASP A 4 2.65 -9.05 -24.68
C ASP A 4 1.79 -8.22 -23.70
N PRO A 5 1.84 -6.87 -23.74
CA PRO A 5 0.96 -6.03 -22.93
C PRO A 5 -0.52 -6.32 -23.10
N GLU A 6 -0.94 -6.90 -24.22
CA GLU A 6 -2.32 -7.32 -24.49
C GLU A 6 -2.76 -8.51 -23.62
N ASP A 7 -1.83 -9.36 -23.16
CA ASP A 7 -2.13 -10.50 -22.29
C ASP A 7 -2.60 -10.08 -20.88
N TYR A 8 -2.43 -8.80 -20.55
CA TYR A 8 -2.79 -8.22 -19.23
C TYR A 8 -4.08 -7.38 -19.26
N LYS A 9 -4.76 -7.28 -20.40
CA LYS A 9 -6.05 -6.56 -20.45
C LYS A 9 -7.15 -7.41 -19.83
N GLU A 10 -7.57 -7.06 -18.63
CA GLU A 10 -8.73 -7.70 -18.01
C GLU A 10 -10.04 -7.34 -18.75
N PRO A 11 -10.96 -8.30 -18.91
CA PRO A 11 -12.29 -8.00 -19.39
C PRO A 11 -12.97 -7.05 -18.39
N ARG A 12 -13.53 -5.94 -18.87
CA ARG A 12 -14.25 -4.96 -18.04
C ARG A 12 -15.37 -5.66 -17.28
N CYS A 13 -15.32 -5.62 -15.96
CA CYS A 13 -16.44 -6.09 -15.14
C CYS A 13 -17.59 -5.08 -15.26
N PRO A 14 -18.78 -5.49 -15.75
CA PRO A 14 -19.91 -4.57 -15.92
C PRO A 14 -20.38 -3.91 -14.61
N SER A 15 -20.17 -4.56 -13.47
CA SER A 15 -20.54 -4.03 -12.16
C SER A 15 -19.50 -3.10 -11.53
N CYS A 16 -18.27 -3.05 -12.06
CA CYS A 16 -17.19 -2.21 -11.55
C CYS A 16 -17.02 -0.93 -12.37
N THR A 17 -17.64 -0.81 -13.56
CA THR A 17 -17.47 0.32 -14.46
C THR A 17 -17.97 1.64 -13.90
N ASP A 18 -19.04 1.62 -13.11
CA ASP A 18 -19.66 2.86 -12.60
C ASP A 18 -18.89 3.51 -11.44
N PHE A 19 -17.97 2.76 -10.79
CA PHE A 19 -17.19 3.26 -9.66
C PHE A 19 -15.73 3.59 -9.99
N TYR A 20 -15.24 3.20 -11.17
CA TYR A 20 -13.79 3.21 -11.47
C TYR A 20 -13.33 4.26 -12.48
N TYR A 21 -14.25 4.97 -13.17
CA TYR A 21 -13.90 5.93 -14.22
C TYR A 21 -14.41 7.34 -13.91
N PRO A 22 -13.57 8.22 -13.34
CA PRO A 22 -13.97 9.59 -13.08
C PRO A 22 -14.01 10.50 -14.32
N ASP A 23 -13.54 10.08 -15.48
CA ASP A 23 -13.63 10.92 -16.69
C ASP A 23 -13.43 10.07 -17.95
N GLU A 24 -14.44 10.02 -18.84
CA GLU A 24 -14.37 9.33 -20.12
C GLU A 24 -13.33 9.92 -21.09
N ASN A 25 -12.75 11.08 -20.76
CA ASN A 25 -11.76 11.79 -21.56
C ASN A 25 -10.32 11.64 -21.03
N ALA A 26 -10.09 11.05 -19.88
CA ALA A 26 -8.74 10.78 -19.37
C ALA A 26 -8.19 9.50 -20.01
N ASN A 27 -7.11 9.62 -20.76
CA ASN A 27 -6.40 8.48 -21.38
C ASN A 27 -5.56 7.77 -20.30
N VAL A 28 -6.22 7.16 -19.30
CA VAL A 28 -5.59 6.46 -18.18
C VAL A 28 -5.42 4.99 -18.55
N SER A 29 -4.20 4.48 -18.44
CA SER A 29 -3.88 3.06 -18.58
C SER A 29 -3.70 2.43 -17.19
N PHE A 30 -4.66 1.58 -16.79
CA PHE A 30 -4.65 0.94 -15.48
C PHE A 30 -3.72 -0.26 -15.44
N ILE A 31 -3.00 -0.42 -14.32
CA ILE A 31 -2.19 -1.61 -14.06
C ILE A 31 -3.03 -2.73 -13.42
N PRO A 32 -2.73 -4.01 -13.68
CA PRO A 32 -3.44 -5.15 -13.10
C PRO A 32 -2.97 -5.41 -11.66
N VAL A 33 -3.42 -4.59 -10.68
CA VAL A 33 -2.95 -4.61 -9.29
C VAL A 33 -2.98 -6.01 -8.68
N ASP A 34 -4.06 -6.77 -8.87
CA ASP A 34 -4.19 -8.12 -8.29
C ASP A 34 -3.06 -9.04 -8.77
N ARG A 35 -2.77 -9.03 -10.08
CA ARG A 35 -1.66 -9.83 -10.65
C ARG A 35 -0.29 -9.36 -10.18
N VAL A 36 -0.15 -8.05 -9.96
CA VAL A 36 1.09 -7.47 -9.40
C VAL A 36 1.34 -8.00 -8.01
N VAL A 37 0.30 -8.03 -7.17
CA VAL A 37 0.36 -8.55 -5.79
C VAL A 37 0.57 -10.07 -5.76
N ASP A 38 -0.17 -10.85 -6.55
CA ASP A 38 0.00 -12.30 -6.65
C ASP A 38 1.42 -12.69 -7.05
N ARG A 39 2.01 -11.95 -8.00
CA ARG A 39 3.38 -12.18 -8.40
C ARG A 39 4.37 -11.78 -7.32
N LEU A 40 4.12 -10.69 -6.61
CA LEU A 40 4.91 -10.27 -5.44
C LEU A 40 4.93 -11.38 -4.38
N ASP A 41 3.77 -11.92 -4.01
CA ASP A 41 3.65 -12.98 -3.01
C ASP A 41 4.43 -14.23 -3.43
N THR A 42 4.38 -14.58 -4.72
CA THR A 42 5.19 -15.68 -5.27
C THR A 42 6.68 -15.42 -5.09
N LEU A 43 7.17 -14.21 -5.38
CA LEU A 43 8.58 -13.85 -5.25
C LEU A 43 9.02 -13.83 -3.78
N LEU A 44 8.17 -13.31 -2.90
CA LEU A 44 8.42 -13.27 -1.46
C LEU A 44 8.45 -14.69 -0.84
N SER A 45 7.59 -15.60 -1.29
CA SER A 45 7.59 -17.00 -0.83
C SER A 45 8.88 -17.74 -1.20
N HIS A 46 9.52 -17.35 -2.29
CA HIS A 46 10.85 -17.84 -2.70
C HIS A 46 12.01 -17.05 -2.11
N ASN A 47 11.72 -16.06 -1.24
CA ASN A 47 12.71 -15.16 -0.63
C ASN A 47 13.55 -14.38 -1.66
N ASP A 48 13.02 -14.14 -2.86
CA ASP A 48 13.69 -13.37 -3.93
C ASP A 48 13.38 -11.87 -3.80
N MET A 49 13.93 -11.24 -2.77
CA MET A 49 13.77 -9.80 -2.51
C MET A 49 14.25 -8.91 -3.67
N PRO A 50 15.38 -9.20 -4.35
CA PRO A 50 15.79 -8.41 -5.51
C PRO A 50 14.80 -8.47 -6.68
N ALA A 51 14.22 -9.63 -6.98
CA ALA A 51 13.21 -9.74 -8.03
C ALA A 51 11.89 -9.07 -7.62
N ALA A 52 11.46 -9.23 -6.36
CA ALA A 52 10.29 -8.54 -5.82
C ALA A 52 10.42 -7.02 -5.96
N ARG A 53 11.59 -6.48 -5.64
CA ARG A 53 11.88 -5.05 -5.79
C ARG A 53 11.78 -4.60 -7.24
N ARG A 54 12.46 -5.29 -8.18
CA ARG A 54 12.40 -4.94 -9.62
C ARG A 54 10.97 -5.01 -10.15
N HIS A 55 10.20 -6.00 -9.72
CA HIS A 55 8.82 -6.17 -10.10
C HIS A 55 7.96 -4.97 -9.67
N LEU A 56 8.01 -4.56 -8.40
CA LEU A 56 7.24 -3.42 -7.92
C LEU A 56 7.73 -2.09 -8.50
N GLU A 57 9.05 -1.87 -8.62
CA GLU A 57 9.59 -0.65 -9.22
C GLU A 57 9.16 -0.51 -10.70
N TYR A 58 9.08 -1.63 -11.45
CA TYR A 58 8.54 -1.65 -12.81
C TYR A 58 7.07 -1.21 -12.84
N TRP A 59 6.21 -1.83 -12.03
CA TRP A 59 4.78 -1.51 -12.02
C TRP A 59 4.49 -0.11 -11.47
N LEU A 60 5.31 0.38 -10.58
CA LEU A 60 5.24 1.79 -10.15
C LEU A 60 5.47 2.74 -11.34
N SER A 61 6.44 2.43 -12.19
CA SER A 61 6.70 3.21 -13.40
C SER A 61 5.53 3.14 -14.39
N GLU A 62 4.98 1.94 -14.62
CA GLU A 62 3.84 1.73 -15.51
C GLU A 62 2.59 2.50 -15.02
N ALA A 63 2.28 2.42 -13.72
CA ALA A 63 1.17 3.17 -13.14
C ALA A 63 1.32 4.69 -13.33
N ARG A 64 2.53 5.20 -13.13
CA ARG A 64 2.84 6.63 -13.33
C ARG A 64 2.70 7.06 -14.79
N MET A 65 3.27 6.30 -15.70
CA MET A 65 3.17 6.58 -17.14
C MET A 65 1.74 6.50 -17.65
N GLY A 66 0.98 5.53 -17.12
CA GLY A 66 -0.43 5.37 -17.43
C GLY A 66 -1.38 6.36 -16.75
N GLY A 67 -0.90 7.17 -15.81
CA GLY A 67 -1.73 8.08 -15.01
C GLY A 67 -2.62 7.37 -13.99
N ASP A 68 -2.38 6.09 -13.71
CA ASP A 68 -3.14 5.28 -12.75
C ASP A 68 -2.74 5.60 -11.31
N LYS A 69 -3.35 6.64 -10.74
CA LYS A 69 -3.08 7.07 -9.36
C LYS A 69 -3.48 6.06 -8.29
N ARG A 70 -4.50 5.23 -8.55
CA ARG A 70 -4.91 4.18 -7.60
C ARG A 70 -3.95 3.00 -7.66
N GLY A 71 -3.54 2.59 -8.84
CA GLY A 71 -2.49 1.58 -9.03
C GLY A 71 -1.14 2.06 -8.46
N GLU A 72 -0.76 3.32 -8.68
CA GLU A 72 0.43 3.92 -8.07
C GLU A 72 0.39 3.81 -6.54
N LEU A 73 -0.75 4.16 -5.92
CA LEU A 73 -0.94 4.07 -4.46
C LEU A 73 -0.82 2.63 -3.96
N ALA A 74 -1.43 1.67 -4.66
CA ALA A 74 -1.37 0.26 -4.30
C ALA A 74 0.09 -0.25 -4.34
N VAL A 75 0.83 0.05 -5.39
CA VAL A 75 2.24 -0.38 -5.52
C VAL A 75 3.14 0.29 -4.49
N LEU A 76 2.93 1.58 -4.19
CA LEU A 76 3.68 2.28 -3.14
C LEU A 76 3.44 1.64 -1.76
N ASN A 77 2.22 1.21 -1.50
CA ASN A 77 1.87 0.53 -0.27
C ASN A 77 2.65 -0.79 -0.09
N GLU A 78 2.78 -1.59 -1.15
CA GLU A 78 3.61 -2.80 -1.14
C GLU A 78 5.11 -2.48 -1.03
N LEU A 79 5.57 -1.42 -1.69
CA LEU A 79 6.97 -0.96 -1.62
C LEU A 79 7.37 -0.52 -0.22
N MET A 80 6.48 0.13 0.56
CA MET A 80 6.76 0.44 1.97
C MET A 80 7.17 -0.80 2.75
N GLY A 81 6.37 -1.87 2.64
CA GLY A 81 6.62 -3.14 3.31
C GLY A 81 7.91 -3.82 2.84
N LEU A 82 8.14 -3.84 1.52
CA LEU A 82 9.32 -4.44 0.92
C LEU A 82 10.61 -3.69 1.31
N TYR A 83 10.64 -2.36 1.16
CA TYR A 83 11.82 -1.56 1.50
C TYR A 83 12.12 -1.61 2.99
N ARG A 84 11.09 -1.65 3.86
CA ARG A 84 11.26 -1.90 5.29
C ARG A 84 11.95 -3.24 5.55
N LYS A 85 11.50 -4.33 4.94
CA LYS A 85 12.12 -5.67 5.06
C LYS A 85 13.56 -5.70 4.55
N MET A 86 13.87 -4.92 3.53
CA MET A 86 15.22 -4.80 2.95
C MET A 86 16.12 -3.82 3.72
N GLY A 87 15.64 -3.13 4.75
CA GLY A 87 16.39 -2.11 5.49
C GLY A 87 16.67 -0.83 4.70
N LEU A 88 15.93 -0.58 3.62
CA LEU A 88 16.10 0.59 2.74
C LEU A 88 15.29 1.78 3.28
N LYS A 89 15.77 2.35 4.38
CA LYS A 89 15.10 3.41 5.15
C LYS A 89 14.56 4.54 4.29
N ASP A 90 15.43 5.20 3.52
CA ASP A 90 15.05 6.40 2.77
C ASP A 90 13.96 6.10 1.74
N LYS A 91 14.07 4.95 1.04
CA LYS A 91 13.05 4.52 0.07
C LYS A 91 11.72 4.15 0.73
N ALA A 92 11.75 3.57 1.92
CA ALA A 92 10.54 3.24 2.66
C ALA A 92 9.79 4.51 3.07
N PHE A 93 10.49 5.52 3.59
CA PHE A 93 9.87 6.81 3.94
C PHE A 93 9.41 7.58 2.71
N GLU A 94 10.20 7.63 1.63
CA GLU A 94 9.78 8.26 0.36
C GLU A 94 8.48 7.63 -0.18
N SER A 95 8.36 6.30 -0.09
CA SER A 95 7.13 5.61 -0.50
C SER A 95 5.93 5.97 0.38
N ALA A 96 6.14 6.12 1.70
CA ALA A 96 5.10 6.53 2.63
C ALA A 96 4.63 7.97 2.36
N GLU A 97 5.55 8.91 2.16
CA GLU A 97 5.22 10.30 1.85
C GLU A 97 4.41 10.41 0.55
N LYS A 98 4.83 9.72 -0.51
CA LYS A 98 4.11 9.70 -1.79
C LYS A 98 2.73 9.05 -1.67
N ALA A 99 2.59 8.01 -0.85
CA ALA A 99 1.30 7.38 -0.59
C ALA A 99 0.36 8.34 0.17
N ASP A 100 0.85 9.07 1.17
CA ASP A 100 0.09 10.11 1.88
C ASP A 100 -0.38 11.23 0.94
N GLU A 101 0.48 11.68 0.02
CA GLU A 101 0.14 12.66 -1.01
C GLU A 101 -0.98 12.15 -1.93
N LEU A 102 -0.92 10.89 -2.37
CA LEU A 102 -1.94 10.29 -3.22
C LEU A 102 -3.27 10.08 -2.48
N VAL A 103 -3.25 9.69 -1.21
CA VAL A 103 -4.45 9.61 -0.37
C VAL A 103 -5.18 10.96 -0.35
N LYS A 104 -4.44 12.06 -0.19
CA LYS A 104 -5.00 13.43 -0.23
C LYS A 104 -5.51 13.79 -1.62
N ALA A 105 -4.69 13.58 -2.66
CA ALA A 105 -5.04 13.91 -4.04
C ALA A 105 -6.26 13.16 -4.56
N LEU A 106 -6.45 11.92 -4.11
CA LEU A 106 -7.60 11.07 -4.46
C LEU A 106 -8.81 11.25 -3.52
N SER A 107 -8.72 12.17 -2.55
CA SER A 107 -9.78 12.40 -1.56
C SER A 107 -10.18 11.13 -0.79
N LEU A 108 -9.22 10.26 -0.50
CA LEU A 108 -9.43 8.99 0.20
C LEU A 108 -9.35 9.11 1.72
N GLY A 109 -9.21 10.31 2.28
CA GLY A 109 -9.19 10.54 3.73
C GLY A 109 -10.37 9.87 4.43
N GLY A 110 -10.11 9.18 5.55
CA GLY A 110 -11.14 8.43 6.29
C GLY A 110 -11.59 7.13 5.65
N SER A 111 -10.96 6.65 4.57
CA SER A 111 -11.26 5.35 3.95
C SER A 111 -10.40 4.22 4.52
N ILE A 112 -10.86 2.97 4.32
CA ILE A 112 -10.05 1.76 4.65
C ILE A 112 -8.69 1.80 3.94
N THR A 113 -8.63 2.32 2.72
CA THR A 113 -7.37 2.48 1.97
C THR A 113 -6.42 3.43 2.71
N ALA A 114 -6.91 4.58 3.17
CA ALA A 114 -6.11 5.52 3.96
C ALA A 114 -5.61 4.88 5.26
N ALA A 115 -6.47 4.16 5.97
CA ALA A 115 -6.09 3.44 7.19
C ALA A 115 -4.98 2.41 6.93
N THR A 116 -5.04 1.70 5.79
CA THR A 116 -4.00 0.73 5.40
C THR A 116 -2.67 1.44 5.11
N VAL A 117 -2.70 2.59 4.44
CA VAL A 117 -1.50 3.42 4.21
C VAL A 117 -0.91 3.89 5.54
N CYS A 118 -1.74 4.44 6.45
CA CYS A 118 -1.30 4.85 7.78
C CYS A 118 -0.68 3.70 8.57
N LEU A 119 -1.31 2.52 8.56
CA LEU A 119 -0.80 1.31 9.21
C LEU A 119 0.58 0.92 8.67
N ASN A 120 0.75 0.86 7.35
CA ASN A 120 2.02 0.47 6.74
C ASN A 120 3.11 1.53 6.96
N ALA A 121 2.79 2.81 6.86
CA ALA A 121 3.71 3.89 7.19
C ALA A 121 4.12 3.88 8.68
N ALA A 122 3.20 3.54 9.58
CA ALA A 122 3.52 3.34 10.99
C ALA A 122 4.52 2.21 11.21
N THR A 123 4.36 1.06 10.51
CA THR A 123 5.36 -0.03 10.58
C THR A 123 6.73 0.37 10.04
N VAL A 124 6.79 1.28 9.07
CA VAL A 124 8.06 1.87 8.61
C VAL A 124 8.67 2.72 9.72
N CYS A 125 7.89 3.61 10.36
CA CYS A 125 8.37 4.43 11.47
C CYS A 125 8.92 3.56 12.61
N GLU A 126 8.20 2.51 13.00
CA GLU A 126 8.61 1.57 14.05
C GLU A 126 9.92 0.85 13.71
N ALA A 127 10.04 0.33 12.49
CA ALA A 127 11.22 -0.41 12.04
C ALA A 127 12.50 0.46 12.01
N PHE A 128 12.35 1.78 11.89
CA PHE A 128 13.45 2.72 11.83
C PHE A 128 13.55 3.64 13.06
N ASP A 129 13.11 3.14 14.21
CA ASP A 129 13.28 3.74 15.54
C ASP A 129 12.59 5.10 15.70
N ARG A 130 11.34 5.19 15.19
CA ARG A 130 10.45 6.32 15.36
C ARG A 130 9.11 5.91 16.00
N PRO A 131 9.12 5.32 17.20
CA PRO A 131 7.92 4.70 17.77
C PRO A 131 6.81 5.72 18.11
N ARG A 132 7.14 6.98 18.42
CA ARG A 132 6.12 8.02 18.65
C ARG A 132 5.35 8.33 17.38
N GLU A 133 6.03 8.56 16.28
CA GLU A 133 5.39 8.78 14.96
C GLU A 133 4.58 7.56 14.53
N ALA A 134 5.07 6.35 14.84
CA ALA A 134 4.35 5.11 14.59
C ALA A 134 3.01 5.09 15.36
N LEU A 135 2.99 5.42 16.64
CA LEU A 135 1.77 5.44 17.46
C LEU A 135 0.74 6.47 16.98
N GLU A 136 1.19 7.63 16.53
CA GLU A 136 0.29 8.64 15.93
C GLU A 136 -0.43 8.08 14.72
N ARG A 137 0.33 7.48 13.78
CA ARG A 137 -0.21 6.86 12.57
C ARG A 137 -1.08 5.63 12.86
N TYR A 138 -0.69 4.79 13.82
CA TYR A 138 -1.53 3.67 14.26
C TYR A 138 -2.85 4.15 14.86
N SER A 139 -2.84 5.24 15.61
CA SER A 139 -4.06 5.82 16.19
C SER A 139 -5.02 6.34 15.13
N GLU A 140 -4.49 6.94 14.05
CA GLU A 140 -5.29 7.35 12.90
C GLU A 140 -5.89 6.14 12.18
N ALA A 141 -5.09 5.12 11.87
CA ALA A 141 -5.57 3.88 11.26
C ALA A 141 -6.61 3.18 12.13
N LYS A 142 -6.42 3.17 13.46
CA LYS A 142 -7.35 2.60 14.43
C LYS A 142 -8.73 3.25 14.36
N SER A 143 -8.79 4.58 14.39
CA SER A 143 -10.06 5.30 14.33
C SER A 143 -10.87 4.89 13.09
N ILE A 144 -10.22 4.84 11.93
CA ILE A 144 -10.90 4.47 10.68
C ILE A 144 -11.31 2.99 10.70
N TYR A 145 -10.43 2.08 11.12
CA TYR A 145 -10.74 0.65 11.12
C TYR A 145 -11.87 0.31 12.10
N GLU A 146 -11.93 0.95 13.27
CA GLU A 146 -13.01 0.75 14.24
C GLU A 146 -14.37 1.20 13.69
N ASP A 147 -14.41 2.23 12.84
CA ASP A 147 -15.64 2.73 12.23
C ASP A 147 -16.14 1.83 11.09
N PHE A 148 -15.25 1.17 10.35
CA PHE A 148 -15.61 0.45 9.12
C PHE A 148 -15.50 -1.08 9.19
N LEU A 149 -14.76 -1.62 10.15
CA LEU A 149 -14.50 -3.06 10.24
C LEU A 149 -15.27 -3.71 11.38
N PRO A 150 -15.74 -4.94 11.20
CA PRO A 150 -16.35 -5.69 12.30
C PRO A 150 -15.33 -6.00 13.40
N PRO A 151 -15.72 -6.10 14.68
CA PRO A 151 -14.80 -6.27 15.82
C PRO A 151 -13.88 -7.51 15.73
N GLY A 152 -14.20 -8.49 14.89
CA GLY A 152 -13.37 -9.70 14.68
C GLY A 152 -12.47 -9.64 13.46
N ASP A 153 -12.35 -8.51 12.78
CA ASP A 153 -11.50 -8.39 11.60
C ASP A 153 -10.02 -8.52 11.96
N SER A 154 -9.31 -9.36 11.22
CA SER A 154 -7.88 -9.65 11.48
C SER A 154 -6.97 -8.41 11.39
N ARG A 155 -7.37 -7.40 10.61
CA ARG A 155 -6.63 -6.15 10.47
C ARG A 155 -6.60 -5.36 11.78
N LEU A 156 -7.70 -5.37 12.55
CA LEU A 156 -7.74 -4.78 13.89
C LEU A 156 -6.81 -5.50 14.85
N GLY A 157 -6.79 -6.84 14.81
CA GLY A 157 -5.87 -7.63 15.63
C GLY A 157 -4.40 -7.32 15.34
N GLY A 158 -4.04 -7.24 14.06
CA GLY A 158 -2.69 -6.85 13.62
C GLY A 158 -2.32 -5.43 14.07
N LEU A 159 -3.24 -4.48 13.93
CA LEU A 159 -3.05 -3.09 14.36
C LEU A 159 -2.79 -3.00 15.87
N TYR A 160 -3.63 -3.63 16.70
CA TYR A 160 -3.46 -3.59 18.16
C TYR A 160 -2.15 -4.24 18.61
N ASN A 161 -1.74 -5.35 17.96
CA ASN A 161 -0.45 -5.96 18.24
C ASN A 161 0.71 -5.01 17.95
N ASN A 162 0.69 -4.34 16.81
CA ASN A 162 1.74 -3.38 16.43
C ASN A 162 1.76 -2.17 17.38
N MET A 163 0.58 -1.63 17.76
CA MET A 163 0.50 -0.55 18.75
C MET A 163 1.10 -0.97 20.09
N ALA A 164 0.80 -2.20 20.55
CA ALA A 164 1.36 -2.70 21.80
C ALA A 164 2.90 -2.81 21.75
N LEU A 165 3.46 -3.27 20.62
CA LEU A 165 4.90 -3.32 20.43
C LEU A 165 5.54 -1.92 20.43
N ALA A 166 4.92 -0.95 19.77
CA ALA A 166 5.39 0.43 19.78
C ALA A 166 5.36 1.06 21.19
N CYS A 167 4.30 0.80 21.99
CA CYS A 167 4.25 1.23 23.37
C CYS A 167 5.35 0.62 24.22
N VAL A 168 5.62 -0.69 24.06
CA VAL A 168 6.72 -1.36 24.76
C VAL A 168 8.07 -0.74 24.39
N SER A 169 8.28 -0.40 23.12
CA SER A 169 9.50 0.28 22.65
C SER A 169 9.71 1.64 23.31
N LEU A 170 8.62 2.36 23.60
CA LEU A 170 8.66 3.63 24.32
C LEU A 170 8.74 3.47 25.85
N LYS A 171 8.62 2.24 26.37
CA LYS A 171 8.47 1.96 27.81
C LYS A 171 7.25 2.66 28.42
N GLU A 172 6.24 2.92 27.61
CA GLU A 172 4.95 3.44 28.03
C GLU A 172 3.98 2.26 28.22
N TYR A 173 3.84 1.82 29.48
CA TYR A 173 2.93 0.74 29.86
C TYR A 173 1.66 1.32 30.47
#